data_b1c4dbb792a7c33a450aefd7809a438a
#
_entry.id   b1c4dbb792a7c33a450aefd7809a438a
#
_cell.length_a   1.000
_cell.length_b   1.000
_cell.length_c   1.000
_cell.angle_alpha   90.00
_cell.angle_beta   90.00
_cell.angle_gamma   90.00
#
_symmetry.space_group_name_H-M   'P 1'
#
loop_
_entity.id
_entity.type
_entity.pdbx_description
1 polymer ?
#
loop_
_entity_poly.entity_id
_entity_poly.type
_entity_poly.pdbx_seq_one_letter_code
_entity_poly.pdbx_strand_id
1 'polypeptide(L)'
;MDGVAGYQFIDVPPHNGYNRSMIWKNRNRTLALDAPVWMGIVNVTPDSFSDGGRFLEPSAAVNHALRLVESGASIIDLGGESTRPGSDSVSVEEELYRVLPVLRQLRKHLPDVPISVDTTKADVAREVLDAGADIINDVSGLSDPEMIAVLRETGAGYCLMHTQGTSKTMQNNPQYADVVGEVFEFLKKRREMMIKSGIQPETIAIDPGLGFGKTSEHNWQLVENIAHFHRLETPLLVGHSRKRFIAEKFSDREEGTRQVSQHLIAGGVHILRVHEANLCSLTFSRRTITRIAKSPLPLGEG
;
A
#
# COMPACT_ATOMS: atom_id res chain seq x y z
N MET A 1 9.36 -38.10 -13.62
CA MET A 1 8.95 -37.49 -12.33
C MET A 1 10.07 -36.57 -11.93
N ASP A 2 10.14 -35.41 -12.57
CA ASP A 2 11.17 -34.40 -12.28
C ASP A 2 10.62 -33.47 -11.20
N GLY A 3 11.17 -33.66 -9.99
CA GLY A 3 10.84 -32.80 -8.86
C GLY A 3 11.26 -31.37 -9.18
N VAL A 4 10.28 -30.45 -9.21
CA VAL A 4 10.54 -29.02 -9.23
C VAL A 4 11.34 -28.71 -7.96
N ALA A 5 12.64 -28.47 -8.12
CA ALA A 5 13.48 -28.00 -7.03
C ALA A 5 12.83 -26.75 -6.43
N GLY A 6 12.41 -26.85 -5.17
CA GLY A 6 11.81 -25.73 -4.46
C GLY A 6 12.79 -24.56 -4.47
N TYR A 7 12.30 -23.39 -4.92
CA TYR A 7 13.10 -22.16 -4.84
C TYR A 7 13.45 -21.89 -3.37
N GLN A 8 14.74 -21.83 -3.09
CA GLN A 8 15.22 -21.43 -1.79
C GLN A 8 15.67 -19.98 -1.88
N PHE A 9 15.07 -19.11 -1.06
CA PHE A 9 15.60 -17.77 -0.87
C PHE A 9 17.04 -17.86 -0.32
N ILE A 10 17.91 -16.98 -0.82
CA ILE A 10 19.21 -16.79 -0.20
C ILE A 10 18.96 -16.34 1.24
N ASP A 11 19.62 -16.97 2.22
CA ASP A 11 19.53 -16.57 3.64
C ASP A 11 19.89 -15.07 3.76
N VAL A 12 18.88 -14.22 3.92
CA VAL A 12 19.09 -12.83 4.28
C VAL A 12 19.27 -12.82 5.80
N PRO A 13 20.44 -12.40 6.31
CA PRO A 13 20.60 -12.28 7.76
C PRO A 13 19.51 -11.31 8.26
N PRO A 14 18.87 -11.61 9.41
CA PRO A 14 17.80 -10.78 9.92
C PRO A 14 18.29 -9.33 10.03
N HIS A 15 17.67 -8.46 9.27
CA HIS A 15 18.03 -7.05 9.28
C HIS A 15 17.53 -6.46 10.60
N ASN A 16 18.44 -5.95 11.44
CA ASN A 16 18.12 -5.20 12.66
C ASN A 16 17.42 -3.86 12.35
N GLY A 17 16.76 -3.72 11.19
CA GLY A 17 16.12 -2.51 10.71
C GLY A 17 14.98 -1.97 11.59
N TYR A 18 14.45 -2.80 12.49
CA TYR A 18 13.49 -2.38 13.53
C TYR A 18 14.14 -1.69 14.74
N ASN A 19 15.47 -1.43 14.72
CA ASN A 19 16.21 -0.79 15.83
C ASN A 19 15.98 0.73 15.98
N ARG A 20 15.29 1.38 15.05
CA ARG A 20 14.75 2.75 15.23
C ARG A 20 13.24 2.64 15.25
N SER A 21 12.58 3.29 16.23
CA SER A 21 11.12 3.41 16.27
C SER A 21 10.64 4.09 14.98
N MET A 22 10.39 3.30 13.93
CA MET A 22 9.83 3.83 12.69
C MET A 22 8.36 4.14 12.91
N ILE A 23 7.94 5.31 12.47
CA ILE A 23 6.54 5.73 12.56
C ILE A 23 6.02 6.14 11.19
N TRP A 24 4.73 5.99 10.99
CA TRP A 24 4.01 6.56 9.86
C TRP A 24 2.87 7.42 10.36
N LYS A 25 2.96 8.73 10.16
CA LYS A 25 1.91 9.67 10.52
C LYS A 25 0.88 9.78 9.41
N ASN A 26 -0.38 9.85 9.79
CA ASN A 26 -1.47 10.06 8.87
C ASN A 26 -2.56 10.91 9.55
N ARG A 27 -2.69 12.16 9.16
CA ARG A 27 -3.61 13.14 9.75
C ARG A 27 -3.48 13.19 11.29
N ASN A 28 -4.45 12.60 11.99
CA ASN A 28 -4.56 12.62 13.46
C ASN A 28 -4.03 11.35 14.13
N ARG A 29 -3.32 10.48 13.38
CA ARG A 29 -2.85 9.18 13.88
C ARG A 29 -1.36 9.02 13.68
N THR A 30 -0.77 8.21 14.52
CA THR A 30 0.60 7.73 14.34
C THR A 30 0.59 6.22 14.44
N LEU A 31 1.06 5.56 13.41
CA LEU A 31 1.25 4.13 13.38
C LEU A 31 2.71 3.83 13.74
N ALA A 32 2.93 3.14 14.86
CA ALA A 32 4.24 2.61 15.19
C ALA A 32 4.53 1.36 14.37
N LEU A 33 5.70 1.32 13.75
CA LEU A 33 6.16 0.25 12.85
C LEU A 33 7.33 -0.54 13.45
N ASP A 34 7.28 -0.77 14.77
CA ASP A 34 8.28 -1.58 15.50
C ASP A 34 8.22 -3.07 15.11
N ALA A 35 7.15 -3.47 14.46
CA ALA A 35 6.94 -4.79 13.86
C ALA A 35 6.17 -4.62 12.55
N PRO A 36 6.27 -5.59 11.62
CA PRO A 36 5.51 -5.55 10.37
C PRO A 36 4.01 -5.47 10.62
N VAL A 37 3.31 -4.70 9.80
CA VAL A 37 1.86 -4.59 9.84
C VAL A 37 1.25 -5.02 8.50
N TRP A 38 0.00 -5.50 8.54
CA TRP A 38 -0.74 -5.90 7.36
C TRP A 38 -1.68 -4.80 6.92
N MET A 39 -1.60 -4.45 5.63
CA MET A 39 -2.55 -3.58 4.93
C MET A 39 -3.45 -4.47 4.07
N GLY A 40 -4.71 -4.60 4.49
CA GLY A 40 -5.69 -5.46 3.83
C GLY A 40 -6.33 -4.79 2.62
N ILE A 41 -6.31 -5.47 1.46
CA ILE A 41 -6.83 -4.98 0.18
C ILE A 41 -8.34 -5.22 0.11
N VAL A 42 -9.10 -4.17 -0.20
CA VAL A 42 -10.54 -4.22 -0.47
C VAL A 42 -10.83 -3.53 -1.80
N ASN A 43 -10.98 -4.33 -2.87
CA ASN A 43 -11.34 -3.79 -4.18
C ASN A 43 -12.85 -3.61 -4.29
N VAL A 44 -13.28 -2.38 -4.62
CA VAL A 44 -14.67 -1.99 -4.82
C VAL A 44 -14.93 -1.81 -6.32
N THR A 45 -14.55 -2.82 -7.10
CA THR A 45 -14.76 -2.84 -8.55
C THR A 45 -15.92 -3.79 -8.91
N PRO A 46 -16.64 -3.56 -10.03
CA PRO A 46 -17.78 -4.39 -10.44
C PRO A 46 -17.52 -5.90 -10.43
N ASP A 47 -16.29 -6.31 -10.77
CA ASP A 47 -15.90 -7.72 -10.83
C ASP A 47 -15.58 -8.34 -9.46
N SER A 48 -15.43 -7.54 -8.40
CA SER A 48 -14.93 -8.03 -7.12
C SER A 48 -16.00 -8.65 -6.23
N PHE A 49 -17.28 -8.26 -6.39
CA PHE A 49 -18.38 -8.67 -5.50
C PHE A 49 -19.68 -8.98 -6.26
N SER A 50 -19.62 -9.21 -7.60
CA SER A 50 -20.82 -9.46 -8.38
C SER A 50 -21.09 -10.97 -8.53
N ASP A 51 -22.15 -11.45 -7.90
CA ASP A 51 -22.87 -12.67 -8.35
C ASP A 51 -23.78 -12.34 -9.55
N GLY A 52 -23.23 -11.61 -10.56
CA GLY A 52 -23.95 -11.28 -11.80
C GLY A 52 -24.90 -10.07 -11.73
N GLY A 53 -24.89 -9.26 -10.68
CA GLY A 53 -25.73 -8.07 -10.50
C GLY A 53 -25.00 -6.75 -10.75
N ARG A 54 -25.69 -5.78 -11.37
CA ARG A 54 -25.18 -4.44 -11.71
C ARG A 54 -24.99 -3.49 -10.52
N PHE A 55 -25.19 -3.97 -9.29
CA PHE A 55 -25.08 -3.16 -8.06
C PHE A 55 -23.98 -3.72 -7.18
N LEU A 56 -22.93 -2.94 -7.01
CA LEU A 56 -21.96 -3.13 -5.93
C LEU A 56 -22.69 -3.03 -4.60
N GLU A 57 -22.84 -4.16 -3.91
CA GLU A 57 -23.35 -4.14 -2.52
C GLU A 57 -22.20 -3.62 -1.62
N PRO A 58 -22.25 -2.36 -1.14
CA PRO A 58 -21.23 -1.84 -0.23
C PRO A 58 -21.02 -2.71 1.00
N SER A 59 -22.08 -3.41 1.42
CA SER A 59 -22.09 -4.35 2.54
C SER A 59 -21.10 -5.51 2.38
N ALA A 60 -20.93 -6.04 1.17
CA ALA A 60 -19.98 -7.12 0.91
C ALA A 60 -18.53 -6.65 1.10
N ALA A 61 -18.18 -5.46 0.60
CA ALA A 61 -16.86 -4.84 0.78
C ALA A 61 -16.59 -4.51 2.26
N VAL A 62 -17.60 -3.96 2.96
CA VAL A 62 -17.51 -3.69 4.40
C VAL A 62 -17.26 -4.97 5.19
N ASN A 63 -18.05 -6.02 4.95
CA ASN A 63 -17.87 -7.31 5.61
C ASN A 63 -16.53 -7.94 5.32
N HIS A 64 -16.00 -7.78 4.10
CA HIS A 64 -14.65 -8.25 3.77
C HIS A 64 -13.59 -7.49 4.57
N ALA A 65 -13.68 -6.15 4.64
CA ALA A 65 -12.77 -5.33 5.43
C ALA A 65 -12.80 -5.70 6.92
N LEU A 66 -13.97 -5.94 7.50
CA LEU A 66 -14.12 -6.38 8.89
C LEU A 66 -13.40 -7.71 9.14
N ARG A 67 -13.58 -8.70 8.24
CA ARG A 67 -12.84 -9.98 8.33
C ARG A 67 -11.33 -9.81 8.23
N LEU A 68 -10.85 -8.89 7.36
CA LEU A 68 -9.41 -8.60 7.27
C LEU A 68 -8.86 -8.06 8.58
N VAL A 69 -9.60 -7.15 9.25
CA VAL A 69 -9.20 -6.60 10.56
C VAL A 69 -9.25 -7.69 11.64
N GLU A 70 -10.27 -8.53 11.65
CA GLU A 70 -10.36 -9.69 12.56
C GLU A 70 -9.18 -10.65 12.35
N SER A 71 -8.73 -10.83 11.11
CA SER A 71 -7.58 -11.66 10.75
C SER A 71 -6.22 -10.98 10.99
N GLY A 72 -6.19 -9.73 11.47
CA GLY A 72 -4.96 -9.05 11.89
C GLY A 72 -4.52 -7.89 11.02
N ALA A 73 -5.29 -7.46 10.01
CA ALA A 73 -4.98 -6.25 9.26
C ALA A 73 -5.03 -5.03 10.19
N SER A 74 -3.98 -4.21 10.13
CA SER A 74 -3.86 -2.97 10.90
C SER A 74 -4.27 -1.73 10.09
N ILE A 75 -4.34 -1.86 8.76
CA ILE A 75 -4.75 -0.84 7.81
C ILE A 75 -5.68 -1.50 6.80
N ILE A 76 -6.73 -0.81 6.37
CA ILE A 76 -7.58 -1.22 5.24
C ILE A 76 -7.29 -0.30 4.06
N ASP A 77 -7.09 -0.87 2.87
CA ASP A 77 -6.82 -0.14 1.64
C ASP A 77 -7.94 -0.37 0.63
N LEU A 78 -8.71 0.69 0.34
CA LEU A 78 -9.87 0.66 -0.56
C LEU A 78 -9.46 1.07 -1.98
N GLY A 79 -9.76 0.25 -2.99
CA GLY A 79 -9.54 0.58 -4.39
C GLY A 79 -10.84 0.62 -5.20
N GLY A 80 -11.19 1.78 -5.78
CA GLY A 80 -12.34 1.97 -6.67
C GLY A 80 -12.03 1.77 -8.15
N GLU A 81 -10.75 1.84 -8.52
CA GLU A 81 -10.23 1.61 -9.86
C GLU A 81 -9.34 0.37 -9.88
N SER A 82 -9.43 -0.42 -10.96
CA SER A 82 -8.53 -1.56 -11.14
C SER A 82 -7.16 -1.08 -11.64
N THR A 83 -6.11 -1.40 -10.90
CA THR A 83 -4.71 -1.12 -11.29
C THR A 83 -4.04 -2.31 -11.98
N ARG A 84 -4.82 -3.35 -12.37
CA ARG A 84 -4.30 -4.52 -13.09
C ARG A 84 -3.83 -4.13 -14.49
N PRO A 85 -2.81 -4.85 -15.04
CA PRO A 85 -2.39 -4.64 -16.42
C PRO A 85 -3.57 -4.70 -17.40
N GLY A 86 -3.67 -3.69 -18.28
CA GLY A 86 -4.71 -3.60 -19.29
C GLY A 86 -6.05 -3.03 -18.83
N SER A 87 -6.22 -2.69 -17.54
CA SER A 87 -7.46 -2.07 -17.06
C SER A 87 -7.64 -0.66 -17.63
N ASP A 88 -8.91 -0.31 -17.89
CA ASP A 88 -9.31 1.04 -18.22
C ASP A 88 -9.37 1.91 -16.96
N SER A 89 -8.99 3.19 -17.11
CA SER A 89 -9.22 4.19 -16.08
C SER A 89 -10.70 4.53 -15.99
N VAL A 90 -11.17 4.84 -14.79
CA VAL A 90 -12.54 5.35 -14.57
C VAL A 90 -12.51 6.84 -14.29
N SER A 91 -13.68 7.52 -14.46
CA SER A 91 -13.79 8.94 -14.12
C SER A 91 -13.70 9.17 -12.61
N VAL A 92 -13.47 10.41 -12.18
CA VAL A 92 -13.49 10.82 -10.77
C VAL A 92 -14.84 10.47 -10.13
N GLU A 93 -15.94 10.77 -10.82
CA GLU A 93 -17.30 10.54 -10.34
C GLU A 93 -17.58 9.05 -10.13
N GLU A 94 -17.13 8.22 -11.07
CA GLU A 94 -17.32 6.76 -10.96
C GLU A 94 -16.48 6.16 -9.83
N GLU A 95 -15.24 6.61 -9.66
CA GLU A 95 -14.37 6.15 -8.56
C GLU A 95 -14.94 6.55 -7.20
N LEU A 96 -15.40 7.79 -7.05
CA LEU A 96 -16.07 8.28 -5.84
C LEU A 96 -17.39 7.54 -5.56
N TYR A 97 -18.19 7.28 -6.60
CA TYR A 97 -19.42 6.53 -6.49
C TYR A 97 -19.19 5.14 -5.87
N ARG A 98 -18.10 4.48 -6.25
CA ARG A 98 -17.71 3.18 -5.72
C ARG A 98 -17.18 3.26 -4.28
N VAL A 99 -16.24 4.17 -4.01
CA VAL A 99 -15.45 4.18 -2.76
C VAL A 99 -16.19 4.84 -1.60
N LEU A 100 -16.84 5.99 -1.81
CA LEU A 100 -17.42 6.78 -0.71
C LEU A 100 -18.47 6.05 0.13
N PRO A 101 -19.40 5.25 -0.44
CA PRO A 101 -20.39 4.54 0.36
C PRO A 101 -19.72 3.51 1.30
N VAL A 102 -18.69 2.80 0.82
CA VAL A 102 -17.93 1.81 1.59
C VAL A 102 -17.10 2.51 2.68
N LEU A 103 -16.36 3.56 2.31
CA LEU A 103 -15.54 4.33 3.25
C LEU A 103 -16.36 4.87 4.41
N ARG A 104 -17.52 5.49 4.14
CA ARG A 104 -18.41 6.04 5.18
C ARG A 104 -18.94 4.96 6.12
N GLN A 105 -19.26 3.77 5.61
CA GLN A 105 -19.69 2.64 6.46
C GLN A 105 -18.51 2.11 7.27
N LEU A 106 -17.34 1.90 6.66
CA LEU A 106 -16.15 1.42 7.37
C LEU A 106 -15.75 2.37 8.49
N ARG A 107 -15.83 3.69 8.27
CA ARG A 107 -15.49 4.66 9.32
C ARG A 107 -16.39 4.56 10.53
N LYS A 108 -17.65 4.14 10.37
CA LYS A 108 -18.57 3.88 11.49
C LYS A 108 -18.20 2.60 12.26
N HIS A 109 -17.83 1.54 11.55
CA HIS A 109 -17.50 0.23 12.14
C HIS A 109 -16.07 0.16 12.67
N LEU A 110 -15.15 0.88 12.04
CA LEU A 110 -13.72 0.86 12.31
C LEU A 110 -13.20 2.28 12.62
N PRO A 111 -13.67 2.92 13.71
CA PRO A 111 -13.31 4.31 14.01
C PRO A 111 -11.81 4.50 14.27
N ASP A 112 -11.13 3.45 14.70
CA ASP A 112 -9.71 3.49 15.10
C ASP A 112 -8.74 2.86 14.11
N VAL A 113 -9.22 2.11 13.11
CA VAL A 113 -8.38 1.52 12.07
C VAL A 113 -8.09 2.55 11.00
N PRO A 114 -6.81 2.81 10.63
CA PRO A 114 -6.48 3.64 9.49
C PRO A 114 -7.09 3.09 8.20
N ILE A 115 -7.72 3.99 7.42
CA ILE A 115 -8.26 3.65 6.10
C ILE A 115 -7.44 4.39 5.05
N SER A 116 -6.85 3.61 4.17
CA SER A 116 -6.16 4.04 2.96
C SER A 116 -7.11 3.97 1.78
N VAL A 117 -6.95 4.85 0.80
CA VAL A 117 -7.62 4.78 -0.50
C VAL A 117 -6.58 4.73 -1.61
N ASP A 118 -6.69 3.69 -2.46
CA ASP A 118 -5.86 3.51 -3.66
C ASP A 118 -6.43 4.39 -4.78
N THR A 119 -5.78 5.52 -5.01
CA THR A 119 -6.15 6.47 -6.07
C THR A 119 -4.95 7.28 -6.55
N THR A 120 -4.97 7.62 -7.85
CA THR A 120 -3.94 8.45 -8.49
C THR A 120 -4.44 9.87 -8.77
N LYS A 121 -5.69 10.18 -8.43
CA LYS A 121 -6.39 11.43 -8.75
C LYS A 121 -6.52 12.33 -7.52
N ALA A 122 -6.03 13.56 -7.61
CA ALA A 122 -6.07 14.53 -6.50
C ALA A 122 -7.51 14.88 -6.08
N ASP A 123 -8.45 14.97 -7.04
CA ASP A 123 -9.85 15.25 -6.75
C ASP A 123 -10.50 14.12 -5.94
N VAL A 124 -10.21 12.85 -6.30
CA VAL A 124 -10.67 11.70 -5.52
C VAL A 124 -10.04 11.72 -4.13
N ALA A 125 -8.73 11.98 -4.06
CA ALA A 125 -8.01 12.05 -2.78
C ALA A 125 -8.63 13.08 -1.83
N ARG A 126 -8.97 14.29 -2.32
CA ARG A 126 -9.62 15.34 -1.54
C ARG A 126 -10.93 14.86 -0.93
N GLU A 127 -11.83 14.34 -1.75
CA GLU A 127 -13.16 13.89 -1.33
C GLU A 127 -13.10 12.70 -0.34
N VAL A 128 -12.23 11.72 -0.56
CA VAL A 128 -12.13 10.57 0.34
C VAL A 128 -11.48 10.95 1.68
N LEU A 129 -10.53 11.89 1.68
CA LEU A 129 -9.93 12.42 2.90
C LEU A 129 -10.96 13.22 3.71
N ASP A 130 -11.81 14.01 3.07
CA ASP A 130 -12.91 14.72 3.72
C ASP A 130 -13.97 13.74 4.26
N ALA A 131 -14.21 12.63 3.59
CA ALA A 131 -15.09 11.56 4.05
C ALA A 131 -14.49 10.68 5.15
N GLY A 132 -13.22 10.90 5.54
CA GLY A 132 -12.59 10.25 6.68
C GLY A 132 -11.52 9.21 6.36
N ALA A 133 -11.00 9.15 5.13
CA ALA A 133 -9.76 8.42 4.87
C ALA A 133 -8.57 9.06 5.61
N ASP A 134 -7.57 8.25 5.93
CA ASP A 134 -6.37 8.69 6.64
C ASP A 134 -5.13 8.73 5.72
N ILE A 135 -5.13 7.90 4.68
CA ILE A 135 -3.96 7.63 3.81
C ILE A 135 -4.40 7.62 2.35
N ILE A 136 -3.55 8.11 1.47
CA ILE A 136 -3.63 7.92 0.02
C ILE A 136 -2.52 6.96 -0.42
N ASN A 137 -2.91 5.89 -1.10
CA ASN A 137 -2.00 4.94 -1.74
C ASN A 137 -1.96 5.26 -3.24
N ASP A 138 -0.89 5.95 -3.68
CA ASP A 138 -0.77 6.40 -5.07
C ASP A 138 0.19 5.51 -5.86
N VAL A 139 -0.38 4.67 -6.69
CA VAL A 139 0.36 3.73 -7.55
C VAL A 139 0.95 4.38 -8.82
N SER A 140 0.73 5.67 -9.02
CA SER A 140 1.24 6.40 -10.19
C SER A 140 2.61 7.05 -9.99
N GLY A 141 3.11 7.06 -8.74
CA GLY A 141 4.36 7.73 -8.40
C GLY A 141 4.26 9.26 -8.40
N LEU A 142 3.13 9.79 -7.97
CA LEU A 142 2.84 11.22 -7.92
C LEU A 142 2.75 11.82 -9.34
N SER A 143 1.88 11.25 -10.18
CA SER A 143 1.67 11.75 -11.55
C SER A 143 0.76 12.98 -11.60
N ASP A 144 -0.16 13.12 -10.64
CA ASP A 144 -1.04 14.28 -10.53
C ASP A 144 -0.36 15.37 -9.67
N PRO A 145 0.00 16.52 -10.26
CA PRO A 145 0.69 17.59 -9.53
C PRO A 145 -0.17 18.21 -8.40
N GLU A 146 -1.50 18.19 -8.52
CA GLU A 146 -2.41 18.73 -7.50
C GLU A 146 -2.43 17.89 -6.22
N MET A 147 -1.98 16.64 -6.29
CA MET A 147 -1.87 15.75 -5.12
C MET A 147 -1.01 16.36 -4.00
N ILE A 148 0.04 17.10 -4.34
CA ILE A 148 0.90 17.78 -3.35
C ILE A 148 0.10 18.80 -2.53
N ALA A 149 -0.77 19.56 -3.17
CA ALA A 149 -1.62 20.54 -2.47
C ALA A 149 -2.55 19.84 -1.49
N VAL A 150 -3.22 18.77 -1.93
CA VAL A 150 -4.10 17.96 -1.08
C VAL A 150 -3.37 17.41 0.14
N LEU A 151 -2.21 16.81 -0.04
CA LEU A 151 -1.42 16.22 1.05
C LEU A 151 -0.94 17.26 2.06
N ARG A 152 -0.52 18.44 1.58
CA ARG A 152 -0.06 19.53 2.43
C ARG A 152 -1.20 20.11 3.28
N GLU A 153 -2.39 20.28 2.68
CA GLU A 153 -3.57 20.82 3.36
C GLU A 153 -4.12 19.86 4.43
N THR A 154 -4.11 18.56 4.13
CA THR A 154 -4.76 17.54 4.98
C THR A 154 -3.83 16.87 5.99
N GLY A 155 -2.52 16.86 5.74
CA GLY A 155 -1.55 16.08 6.50
C GLY A 155 -1.78 14.57 6.42
N ALA A 156 -2.41 14.10 5.34
CA ALA A 156 -2.68 12.68 5.11
C ALA A 156 -1.38 11.87 4.99
N GLY A 157 -1.44 10.60 5.40
CA GLY A 157 -0.42 9.63 5.05
C GLY A 157 -0.41 9.39 3.55
N TYR A 158 0.77 9.15 2.99
CA TYR A 158 0.92 8.93 1.55
C TYR A 158 1.88 7.78 1.26
N CYS A 159 1.46 6.87 0.42
CA CYS A 159 2.33 5.83 -0.12
C CYS A 159 2.79 6.26 -1.52
N LEU A 160 4.07 6.56 -1.65
CA LEU A 160 4.74 6.88 -2.90
C LEU A 160 5.23 5.58 -3.54
N MET A 161 4.60 5.14 -4.63
CA MET A 161 5.01 3.93 -5.32
C MET A 161 5.79 4.26 -6.61
N HIS A 162 6.77 3.38 -6.95
CA HIS A 162 7.41 3.41 -8.25
C HIS A 162 6.62 2.63 -9.29
N THR A 163 6.35 3.25 -10.42
CA THR A 163 5.82 2.61 -11.63
C THR A 163 6.56 3.07 -12.89
N GLN A 164 6.59 2.23 -13.92
CA GLN A 164 7.03 2.60 -15.27
C GLN A 164 5.86 2.39 -16.23
N GLY A 165 5.42 3.48 -16.88
CA GLY A 165 4.23 3.46 -17.74
C GLY A 165 2.91 3.57 -16.98
N THR A 166 1.80 3.33 -17.67
CA THR A 166 0.43 3.31 -17.13
C THR A 166 -0.08 1.87 -17.04
N SER A 167 -1.25 1.63 -16.43
CA SER A 167 -1.89 0.30 -16.41
C SER A 167 -1.97 -0.34 -17.80
N LYS A 168 -2.19 0.45 -18.86
CA LYS A 168 -2.25 -0.04 -20.25
C LYS A 168 -0.88 -0.35 -20.87
N THR A 169 0.18 0.34 -20.47
CA THR A 169 1.49 0.27 -21.14
C THR A 169 2.59 -0.33 -20.28
N MET A 170 2.42 -0.42 -18.98
CA MET A 170 3.47 -0.82 -18.02
C MET A 170 4.06 -2.22 -18.28
N GLN A 171 3.34 -3.11 -18.97
CA GLN A 171 3.86 -4.45 -19.32
C GLN A 171 4.44 -4.52 -20.74
N ASN A 172 4.45 -3.40 -21.49
CA ASN A 172 4.99 -3.35 -22.84
C ASN A 172 6.53 -3.21 -22.78
N ASN A 173 7.23 -4.35 -22.59
CA ASN A 173 8.68 -4.43 -22.61
C ASN A 173 9.38 -3.47 -21.63
N PRO A 174 9.11 -3.54 -20.31
CA PRO A 174 9.78 -2.68 -19.34
C PRO A 174 11.29 -2.93 -19.32
N GLN A 175 12.09 -1.86 -19.37
CA GLN A 175 13.55 -1.92 -19.48
C GLN A 175 14.19 -1.19 -18.30
N TYR A 176 15.19 -1.81 -17.69
CA TYR A 176 16.07 -1.26 -16.66
C TYR A 176 17.49 -1.73 -16.91
N ALA A 177 18.46 -0.85 -16.76
CA ALA A 177 19.88 -1.23 -16.71
C ALA A 177 20.24 -1.77 -15.31
N ASP A 178 19.67 -1.16 -14.28
CA ASP A 178 19.74 -1.56 -12.87
C ASP A 178 18.41 -1.22 -12.19
N VAL A 179 17.50 -2.21 -12.12
CA VAL A 179 16.16 -2.00 -11.58
C VAL A 179 16.19 -1.55 -10.12
N VAL A 180 17.12 -2.05 -9.29
CA VAL A 180 17.21 -1.69 -7.88
C VAL A 180 17.68 -0.25 -7.72
N GLY A 181 18.75 0.14 -8.41
CA GLY A 181 19.28 1.49 -8.38
C GLY A 181 18.32 2.52 -8.98
N GLU A 182 17.70 2.21 -10.13
CA GLU A 182 16.79 3.13 -10.80
C GLU A 182 15.50 3.38 -9.98
N VAL A 183 14.92 2.33 -9.40
CA VAL A 183 13.74 2.44 -8.51
C VAL A 183 14.10 3.21 -7.25
N PHE A 184 15.27 2.95 -6.67
CA PHE A 184 15.76 3.68 -5.49
C PHE A 184 15.90 5.18 -5.78
N GLU A 185 16.56 5.55 -6.87
CA GLU A 185 16.78 6.96 -7.25
C GLU A 185 15.48 7.66 -7.61
N PHE A 186 14.51 6.96 -8.22
CA PHE A 186 13.18 7.51 -8.47
C PHE A 186 12.48 7.87 -7.15
N LEU A 187 12.39 6.91 -6.22
CA LEU A 187 11.72 7.11 -4.93
C LEU A 187 12.40 8.22 -4.12
N LYS A 188 13.74 8.25 -4.11
CA LYS A 188 14.53 9.29 -3.45
C LYS A 188 14.21 10.67 -4.00
N LYS A 189 14.28 10.86 -5.31
CA LYS A 189 14.01 12.16 -5.97
C LYS A 189 12.58 12.63 -5.73
N ARG A 190 11.59 11.75 -5.85
CA ARG A 190 10.19 12.08 -5.62
C ARG A 190 9.93 12.46 -4.16
N ARG A 191 10.45 11.67 -3.22
CA ARG A 191 10.37 11.96 -1.78
C ARG A 191 11.00 13.31 -1.43
N GLU A 192 12.21 13.58 -1.93
CA GLU A 192 12.87 14.86 -1.71
C GLU A 192 12.07 16.05 -2.26
N MET A 193 11.47 15.87 -3.45
CA MET A 193 10.59 16.87 -4.05
C MET A 193 9.35 17.12 -3.17
N MET A 194 8.70 16.08 -2.65
CA MET A 194 7.56 16.21 -1.76
C MET A 194 7.92 16.98 -0.49
N ILE A 195 9.04 16.64 0.15
CA ILE A 195 9.52 17.33 1.35
C ILE A 195 9.82 18.82 1.06
N LYS A 196 10.49 19.13 -0.05
CA LYS A 196 10.73 20.51 -0.50
C LYS A 196 9.44 21.28 -0.75
N SER A 197 8.36 20.58 -1.12
CA SER A 197 7.03 21.15 -1.33
C SER A 197 6.21 21.27 -0.03
N GLY A 198 6.80 20.99 1.13
CA GLY A 198 6.19 21.18 2.45
C GLY A 198 5.47 19.95 3.02
N ILE A 199 5.61 18.78 2.41
CA ILE A 199 5.08 17.51 2.96
C ILE A 199 5.99 17.06 4.12
N GLN A 200 5.38 16.68 5.23
CA GLN A 200 6.10 16.18 6.40
C GLN A 200 6.73 14.82 6.10
N PRO A 201 8.04 14.61 6.33
CA PRO A 201 8.71 13.34 6.00
C PRO A 201 8.05 12.12 6.63
N GLU A 202 7.51 12.25 7.83
CA GLU A 202 6.89 11.17 8.59
C GLU A 202 5.52 10.75 8.06
N THR A 203 4.93 11.52 7.12
CA THR A 203 3.67 11.13 6.46
C THR A 203 3.89 10.30 5.21
N ILE A 204 5.14 10.17 4.74
CA ILE A 204 5.47 9.45 3.51
C ILE A 204 5.88 8.02 3.84
N ALA A 205 5.30 7.04 3.14
CA ALA A 205 5.81 5.70 2.98
C ALA A 205 6.23 5.50 1.51
N ILE A 206 7.12 4.55 1.24
CA ILE A 206 7.58 4.23 -0.12
C ILE A 206 7.25 2.79 -0.49
N ASP A 207 6.94 2.53 -1.78
CA ASP A 207 6.75 1.18 -2.33
C ASP A 207 7.58 1.05 -3.63
N PRO A 208 8.48 0.05 -3.75
CA PRO A 208 9.22 -0.21 -4.99
C PRO A 208 8.34 -0.66 -6.15
N GLY A 209 7.04 -0.94 -5.93
CA GLY A 209 6.04 -1.19 -6.96
C GLY A 209 6.25 -2.49 -7.71
N LEU A 210 6.32 -3.62 -6.99
CA LEU A 210 6.41 -4.94 -7.62
C LEU A 210 5.24 -5.15 -8.59
N GLY A 211 5.51 -5.61 -9.80
CA GLY A 211 4.50 -5.88 -10.84
C GLY A 211 4.06 -4.65 -11.65
N PHE A 212 4.53 -3.44 -11.32
CA PHE A 212 4.21 -2.21 -12.04
C PHE A 212 5.38 -1.80 -12.95
N GLY A 213 5.24 -2.08 -14.26
CA GLY A 213 6.29 -1.81 -15.24
C GLY A 213 7.57 -2.59 -14.99
N LYS A 214 7.46 -3.89 -14.67
CA LYS A 214 8.58 -4.76 -14.31
C LYS A 214 8.36 -6.17 -14.84
N THR A 215 9.41 -6.81 -15.36
CA THR A 215 9.42 -8.23 -15.67
C THR A 215 9.45 -9.08 -14.41
N SER A 216 9.25 -10.39 -14.54
CA SER A 216 9.39 -11.32 -13.41
C SER A 216 10.79 -11.22 -12.78
N GLU A 217 11.83 -11.18 -13.59
CA GLU A 217 13.22 -11.04 -13.15
C GLU A 217 13.45 -9.75 -12.37
N HIS A 218 12.97 -8.61 -12.90
CA HIS A 218 13.05 -7.32 -12.19
C HIS A 218 12.37 -7.38 -10.82
N ASN A 219 11.23 -8.07 -10.70
CA ASN A 219 10.53 -8.22 -9.43
C ASN A 219 11.34 -9.04 -8.42
N TRP A 220 11.98 -10.14 -8.88
CA TRP A 220 12.84 -10.93 -8.01
C TRP A 220 14.07 -10.18 -7.54
N GLN A 221 14.74 -9.43 -8.43
CA GLN A 221 15.85 -8.56 -8.05
C GLN A 221 15.47 -7.56 -6.97
N LEU A 222 14.28 -6.95 -7.07
CA LEU A 222 13.77 -6.04 -6.03
C LEU A 222 13.46 -6.76 -4.72
N VAL A 223 12.85 -7.94 -4.76
CA VAL A 223 12.56 -8.75 -3.57
C VAL A 223 13.85 -9.14 -2.86
N GLU A 224 14.84 -9.64 -3.59
CA GLU A 224 16.14 -10.09 -3.05
C GLU A 224 16.97 -8.93 -2.48
N ASN A 225 16.79 -7.72 -3.02
CA ASN A 225 17.52 -6.52 -2.58
C ASN A 225 16.64 -5.54 -1.81
N ILE A 226 15.54 -6.00 -1.20
CA ILE A 226 14.56 -5.12 -0.55
C ILE A 226 15.16 -4.27 0.58
N ALA A 227 16.15 -4.80 1.28
CA ALA A 227 16.86 -4.10 2.36
C ALA A 227 17.61 -2.84 1.86
N HIS A 228 17.92 -2.73 0.55
CA HIS A 228 18.57 -1.56 -0.03
C HIS A 228 17.76 -0.27 0.19
N PHE A 229 16.42 -0.37 0.22
CA PHE A 229 15.51 0.77 0.35
C PHE A 229 15.49 1.40 1.74
N HIS A 230 16.00 0.73 2.78
CA HIS A 230 16.14 1.31 4.12
C HIS A 230 17.05 2.53 4.18
N ARG A 231 17.94 2.70 3.20
CA ARG A 231 18.79 3.89 3.06
C ARG A 231 17.99 5.18 2.85
N LEU A 232 16.70 5.09 2.51
CA LEU A 232 15.81 6.23 2.41
C LEU A 232 15.23 6.67 3.78
N GLU A 233 15.47 5.89 4.85
CA GLU A 233 14.98 6.18 6.21
C GLU A 233 13.48 6.50 6.25
N THR A 234 12.69 5.72 5.53
CA THR A 234 11.27 5.96 5.27
C THR A 234 10.52 4.64 5.43
N PRO A 235 9.30 4.61 5.98
CA PRO A 235 8.48 3.41 6.02
C PRO A 235 8.41 2.72 4.66
N LEU A 236 8.74 1.42 4.63
CA LEU A 236 8.76 0.62 3.42
C LEU A 236 7.50 -0.25 3.36
N LEU A 237 6.68 -0.02 2.35
CA LEU A 237 5.49 -0.79 2.02
C LEU A 237 5.78 -1.66 0.80
N VAL A 238 5.25 -2.88 0.77
CA VAL A 238 5.36 -3.76 -0.40
C VAL A 238 4.03 -4.50 -0.65
N GLY A 239 3.49 -4.29 -1.84
CA GLY A 239 2.35 -5.05 -2.36
C GLY A 239 2.81 -6.20 -3.25
N HIS A 240 2.86 -7.43 -2.73
CA HIS A 240 3.34 -8.61 -3.48
C HIS A 240 2.26 -9.69 -3.66
N SER A 241 1.20 -9.65 -2.86
CA SER A 241 0.21 -10.71 -2.75
C SER A 241 -0.44 -11.09 -4.10
N ARG A 242 -0.41 -12.37 -4.41
CA ARG A 242 -1.02 -13.00 -5.60
C ARG A 242 -0.52 -12.46 -6.93
N LYS A 243 0.67 -11.82 -6.98
CA LYS A 243 1.24 -11.28 -8.22
C LYS A 243 1.77 -12.38 -9.15
N ARG A 244 1.77 -12.09 -10.46
CA ARG A 244 2.11 -13.06 -11.52
C ARG A 244 3.48 -13.66 -11.35
N PHE A 245 4.51 -12.86 -11.02
CA PHE A 245 5.88 -13.35 -10.85
C PHE A 245 6.01 -14.42 -9.76
N ILE A 246 5.12 -14.42 -8.73
CA ILE A 246 5.07 -15.47 -7.71
C ILE A 246 4.49 -16.76 -8.32
N ALA A 247 3.37 -16.65 -9.07
CA ALA A 247 2.74 -17.79 -9.71
C ALA A 247 3.61 -18.46 -10.80
N GLU A 248 4.55 -17.73 -11.38
CA GLU A 248 5.52 -18.27 -12.34
C GLU A 248 6.61 -19.14 -11.67
N LYS A 249 6.82 -18.97 -10.36
CA LYS A 249 7.87 -19.66 -9.61
C LYS A 249 7.34 -20.69 -8.62
N PHE A 250 6.13 -20.51 -8.14
CA PHE A 250 5.48 -21.39 -7.16
C PHE A 250 4.22 -22.00 -7.75
N SER A 251 4.08 -23.31 -7.64
CA SER A 251 2.87 -24.04 -8.07
C SER A 251 1.65 -23.67 -7.23
N ASP A 252 1.85 -23.41 -5.94
CA ASP A 252 0.86 -22.86 -5.02
C ASP A 252 1.10 -21.36 -4.81
N ARG A 253 0.17 -20.55 -5.29
CA ARG A 253 0.26 -19.08 -5.22
C ARG A 253 0.17 -18.54 -3.80
N GLU A 254 -0.61 -19.18 -2.93
CA GLU A 254 -0.77 -18.76 -1.54
C GLU A 254 0.50 -19.08 -0.74
N GLU A 255 1.04 -20.29 -0.92
CA GLU A 255 2.32 -20.68 -0.31
C GLU A 255 3.46 -19.80 -0.83
N GLY A 256 3.52 -19.51 -2.13
CA GLY A 256 4.48 -18.58 -2.69
C GLY A 256 4.34 -17.17 -2.12
N THR A 257 3.10 -16.67 -1.96
CA THR A 257 2.84 -15.38 -1.31
C THR A 257 3.35 -15.37 0.13
N ARG A 258 3.11 -16.46 0.88
CA ARG A 258 3.56 -16.62 2.27
C ARG A 258 5.08 -16.59 2.38
N GLN A 259 5.79 -17.33 1.52
CA GLN A 259 7.26 -17.36 1.52
C GLN A 259 7.86 -16.00 1.15
N VAL A 260 7.31 -15.32 0.13
CA VAL A 260 7.74 -13.96 -0.22
C VAL A 260 7.48 -12.99 0.92
N SER A 261 6.34 -13.10 1.62
CA SER A 261 6.05 -12.28 2.82
C SER A 261 7.12 -12.46 3.89
N GLN A 262 7.50 -13.72 4.19
CA GLN A 262 8.53 -14.03 5.19
C GLN A 262 9.89 -13.43 4.81
N HIS A 263 10.27 -13.53 3.53
CA HIS A 263 11.52 -12.95 3.04
C HIS A 263 11.51 -11.42 3.14
N LEU A 264 10.41 -10.77 2.74
CA LEU A 264 10.26 -9.31 2.85
C LEU A 264 10.31 -8.83 4.31
N ILE A 265 9.70 -9.59 5.24
CA ILE A 265 9.77 -9.30 6.68
C ILE A 265 11.22 -9.44 7.18
N ALA A 266 11.93 -10.50 6.81
CA ALA A 266 13.34 -10.67 7.15
C ALA A 266 14.20 -9.54 6.58
N GLY A 267 13.86 -9.02 5.40
CA GLY A 267 14.47 -7.84 4.77
C GLY A 267 14.03 -6.49 5.38
N GLY A 268 13.19 -6.50 6.44
CA GLY A 268 12.81 -5.30 7.19
C GLY A 268 11.63 -4.51 6.62
N VAL A 269 10.82 -5.07 5.74
CA VAL A 269 9.61 -4.40 5.24
C VAL A 269 8.64 -4.13 6.38
N HIS A 270 8.18 -2.88 6.48
CA HIS A 270 7.33 -2.42 7.57
C HIS A 270 5.85 -2.70 7.34
N ILE A 271 5.40 -2.61 6.08
CA ILE A 271 3.98 -2.72 5.73
C ILE A 271 3.84 -3.69 4.54
N LEU A 272 3.06 -4.74 4.71
CA LEU A 272 2.77 -5.71 3.65
C LEU A 272 1.31 -5.54 3.19
N ARG A 273 1.12 -5.18 1.92
CA ARG A 273 -0.21 -5.01 1.32
C ARG A 273 -0.67 -6.34 0.73
N VAL A 274 -1.73 -6.93 1.29
CA VAL A 274 -2.14 -8.32 1.04
C VAL A 274 -3.65 -8.47 0.89
N HIS A 275 -4.08 -9.52 0.16
CA HIS A 275 -5.50 -9.88 0.05
C HIS A 275 -6.01 -10.64 1.30
N GLU A 276 -5.12 -11.33 2.02
CA GLU A 276 -5.45 -12.07 3.24
C GLU A 276 -4.38 -11.81 4.32
N ALA A 277 -4.82 -11.37 5.50
CA ALA A 277 -3.91 -11.01 6.59
C ALA A 277 -3.44 -12.21 7.43
N ASN A 278 -4.08 -13.38 7.27
CA ASN A 278 -3.78 -14.60 8.03
C ASN A 278 -2.68 -15.47 7.40
N LEU A 279 -2.15 -15.10 6.23
CA LEU A 279 -1.14 -15.87 5.49
C LEU A 279 0.18 -16.06 6.25
N CYS A 280 0.44 -15.26 7.26
CA CYS A 280 1.57 -15.46 8.15
C CYS A 280 1.08 -15.50 9.59
N SER A 281 0.86 -16.69 10.10
CA SER A 281 0.59 -16.96 11.54
C SER A 281 1.82 -16.70 12.44
N LEU A 282 2.63 -15.71 12.08
CA LEU A 282 3.57 -15.11 13.00
C LEU A 282 2.73 -14.34 14.01
N THR A 283 2.67 -14.81 15.25
CA THR A 283 2.02 -14.19 16.39
C THR A 283 2.64 -12.82 16.68
N PHE A 284 2.36 -11.83 15.84
CA PHE A 284 2.64 -10.45 16.18
C PHE A 284 1.49 -9.95 17.06
N SER A 285 1.80 -9.70 18.32
CA SER A 285 0.90 -9.07 19.28
C SER A 285 0.27 -7.81 18.65
N ARG A 286 -1.07 -7.68 18.74
CA ARG A 286 -1.79 -6.45 18.40
C ARG A 286 -1.16 -5.29 19.18
N ARG A 287 -0.32 -4.48 18.53
CA ARG A 287 0.27 -3.31 19.15
C ARG A 287 -0.63 -2.09 18.93
N THR A 288 -0.73 -1.32 19.95
CA THR A 288 -1.63 -0.20 20.16
C THR A 288 -1.42 0.89 19.11
N ILE A 289 -2.48 1.21 18.35
CA ILE A 289 -2.56 2.44 17.55
C ILE A 289 -2.72 3.58 18.55
N THR A 290 -1.69 4.40 18.71
CA THR A 290 -1.75 5.57 19.60
C THR A 290 -2.48 6.70 18.88
N ARG A 291 -3.67 7.08 19.34
CA ARG A 291 -4.29 8.35 18.96
C ARG A 291 -3.46 9.48 19.55
N ILE A 292 -3.02 10.41 18.69
CA ILE A 292 -2.54 11.70 19.18
C ILE A 292 -3.79 12.41 19.72
N ALA A 293 -3.80 12.73 21.03
CA ALA A 293 -4.83 13.56 21.60
C ALA A 293 -4.88 14.88 20.80
N LYS A 294 -6.07 15.28 20.32
CA LYS A 294 -6.26 16.58 19.69
C LYS A 294 -5.78 17.63 20.68
N SER A 295 -4.73 18.38 20.33
CA SER A 295 -4.45 19.62 21.05
C SER A 295 -5.68 20.51 20.93
N PRO A 296 -6.23 21.05 22.04
CA PRO A 296 -7.31 22.00 21.95
C PRO A 296 -6.84 23.19 21.11
N LEU A 297 -7.64 23.58 20.13
CA LEU A 297 -7.43 24.83 19.40
C LEU A 297 -7.32 25.95 20.44
N PRO A 298 -6.35 26.90 20.33
CA PRO A 298 -6.31 28.05 21.18
C PRO A 298 -7.64 28.80 21.03
N LEU A 299 -8.34 28.96 22.15
CA LEU A 299 -9.52 29.84 22.23
C LEU A 299 -9.05 31.23 21.83
N GLY A 300 -9.51 31.71 20.67
CA GLY A 300 -9.32 33.09 20.28
C GLY A 300 -9.87 33.98 21.37
N GLU A 301 -8.99 34.76 21.95
CA GLU A 301 -9.41 35.90 22.80
C GLU A 301 -10.13 36.89 21.90
N GLY A 302 -11.36 37.26 22.28
CA GLY A 302 -12.25 38.19 21.62
C GLY A 302 -11.81 39.63 21.58
#